data_f4a53be68385fd27ea37cfdda11e6ebe
#
_entry.id   f4a53be68385fd27ea37cfdda11e6ebe
#
_cell.length_a   1.000
_cell.length_b   1.000
_cell.length_c   1.000
_cell.angle_alpha   90.00
_cell.angle_beta   90.00
_cell.angle_gamma   90.00
#
_symmetry.space_group_name_H-M   'P 1'
#
loop_
_entity.id
_entity.type
_entity.pdbx_description
1 polymer ?
#
loop_
_entity_poly.entity_id
_entity_poly.type
_entity_poly.pdbx_seq_one_letter_code
_entity_poly.pdbx_strand_id
1 'polypeptide(L)'
;GVAVYSGTRYLLTEEFRLTEQDLLALFERHGYDLVLLEGFKSSGWPKIEVVRSAISDAPVSFQPLAVVGDIPGADFDLNDIPALADWIEAQMPAL
;
A
#
# COMPACT_ATOMS: atom_id res chain seq x y z
N GLY A 1 -18.94 -6.13 -16.88
CA GLY A 1 -18.55 -5.19 -15.83
C GLY A 1 -19.74 -4.59 -15.09
N VAL A 2 -19.50 -4.12 -13.92
CA VAL A 2 -20.51 -3.47 -13.08
C VAL A 2 -19.99 -2.09 -12.65
N ALA A 3 -20.84 -1.08 -12.73
CA ALA A 3 -20.50 0.26 -12.26
C ALA A 3 -21.59 0.78 -11.33
N VAL A 4 -21.18 1.44 -10.26
CA VAL A 4 -22.04 2.17 -9.33
C VAL A 4 -21.48 3.58 -9.22
N TYR A 5 -22.32 4.58 -9.35
CA TYR A 5 -21.85 5.96 -9.29
C TYR A 5 -22.85 6.89 -8.60
N SER A 6 -22.32 8.00 -8.10
CA SER A 6 -23.07 9.16 -7.62
C SER A 6 -22.44 10.43 -8.21
N GLY A 7 -22.88 11.61 -7.80
CA GLY A 7 -22.31 12.86 -8.32
C GLY A 7 -20.83 13.07 -8.01
N THR A 8 -20.28 12.39 -7.01
CA THR A 8 -18.89 12.58 -6.53
C THR A 8 -18.08 11.30 -6.40
N ARG A 9 -18.70 10.13 -6.55
CA ARG A 9 -18.02 8.83 -6.39
C ARG A 9 -18.51 7.84 -7.42
N TYR A 10 -17.61 6.96 -7.84
CA TYR A 10 -17.99 5.79 -8.61
C TYR A 10 -17.14 4.59 -8.24
N LEU A 11 -17.71 3.41 -8.45
CA LEU A 11 -17.02 2.13 -8.39
C LEU A 11 -17.28 1.41 -9.70
N LEU A 12 -16.20 1.04 -10.38
CA LEU A 12 -16.25 0.26 -11.62
C LEU A 12 -15.56 -1.07 -11.40
N THR A 13 -16.26 -2.17 -11.73
CA THR A 13 -15.70 -3.52 -11.68
C THR A 13 -15.70 -4.13 -13.07
N GLU A 14 -14.53 -4.55 -13.52
CA GLU A 14 -14.34 -5.21 -14.81
C GLU A 14 -13.51 -6.47 -14.63
N GLU A 15 -13.83 -7.52 -15.38
CA GLU A 15 -13.11 -8.78 -15.36
C GLU A 15 -12.24 -8.91 -16.60
N PHE A 16 -10.95 -8.56 -16.48
CA PHE A 16 -9.94 -8.81 -17.49
C PHE A 16 -8.57 -8.85 -16.84
N ARG A 17 -7.59 -9.40 -17.55
CA ARG A 17 -6.24 -9.49 -17.01
C ARG A 17 -5.56 -8.14 -17.00
N LEU A 18 -5.05 -7.75 -15.82
CA LEU A 18 -4.20 -6.58 -15.64
C LEU A 18 -2.88 -6.99 -15.03
N THR A 19 -1.79 -6.40 -15.51
CA THR A 19 -0.51 -6.43 -14.80
C THR A 19 -0.46 -5.29 -13.79
N GLU A 20 0.50 -5.36 -12.85
CA GLU A 20 0.72 -4.26 -11.91
C GLU A 20 1.05 -2.95 -12.67
N GLN A 21 1.85 -3.04 -13.74
CA GLN A 21 2.19 -1.90 -14.57
C GLN A 21 0.98 -1.28 -15.26
N ASP A 22 0.06 -2.10 -15.75
CA ASP A 22 -1.19 -1.62 -16.36
C ASP A 22 -2.04 -0.84 -15.37
N LEU A 23 -2.14 -1.34 -14.15
CA LEU A 23 -2.89 -0.70 -13.08
C LEU A 23 -2.27 0.63 -12.68
N LEU A 24 -0.95 0.67 -12.51
CA LEU A 24 -0.24 1.89 -12.16
C LEU A 24 -0.32 2.94 -13.27
N ALA A 25 -0.26 2.53 -14.55
CA ALA A 25 -0.45 3.43 -15.67
C ALA A 25 -1.85 4.05 -15.68
N LEU A 26 -2.87 3.27 -15.31
CA LEU A 26 -4.23 3.77 -15.17
C LEU A 26 -4.32 4.86 -14.09
N PHE A 27 -3.74 4.61 -12.92
CA PHE A 27 -3.73 5.58 -11.81
C PHE A 27 -2.92 6.83 -12.16
N GLU A 28 -1.82 6.68 -12.88
CA GLU A 28 -1.02 7.81 -13.34
C GLU A 28 -1.83 8.74 -14.25
N ARG A 29 -2.63 8.18 -15.14
CA ARG A 29 -3.52 8.98 -16.01
C ARG A 29 -4.59 9.73 -15.23
N HIS A 30 -4.96 9.27 -14.05
CA HIS A 30 -5.89 9.96 -13.16
C HIS A 30 -5.24 11.06 -12.31
N GLY A 31 -3.92 11.21 -12.38
CA GLY A 31 -3.20 12.28 -11.68
C GLY A 31 -3.02 12.08 -10.19
N TYR A 32 -3.02 10.84 -9.71
CA TYR A 32 -2.77 10.55 -8.30
C TYR A 32 -1.30 10.76 -7.96
N ASP A 33 -1.03 11.39 -6.82
CA ASP A 33 0.33 11.62 -6.31
C ASP A 33 0.88 10.41 -5.57
N LEU A 34 0.01 9.60 -4.98
CA LEU A 34 0.36 8.43 -4.19
C LEU A 34 -0.65 7.32 -4.46
N VAL A 35 -0.13 6.13 -4.70
CA VAL A 35 -0.94 4.92 -4.87
C VAL A 35 -0.53 3.90 -3.84
N LEU A 36 -1.50 3.40 -3.07
CA LEU A 36 -1.29 2.34 -2.11
C LEU A 36 -1.84 1.03 -2.68
N LEU A 37 -0.95 0.03 -2.78
CA LEU A 37 -1.30 -1.31 -3.23
C LEU A 37 -1.32 -2.23 -2.02
N GLU A 38 -2.41 -2.96 -1.84
CA GLU A 38 -2.56 -3.92 -0.77
C GLU A 38 -2.36 -5.34 -1.30
N GLY A 39 -1.61 -6.16 -0.56
CA GLY A 39 -1.45 -7.57 -0.85
C GLY A 39 -0.26 -7.96 -1.70
N PHE A 40 0.45 -7.05 -2.31
CA PHE A 40 1.56 -7.32 -3.24
C PHE A 40 2.90 -7.61 -2.53
N LYS A 41 2.90 -8.49 -1.54
CA LYS A 41 4.07 -8.71 -0.67
C LYS A 41 5.29 -9.32 -1.36
N SER A 42 5.11 -9.99 -2.49
CA SER A 42 6.20 -10.59 -3.26
C SER A 42 6.70 -9.72 -4.41
N SER A 43 6.13 -8.55 -4.61
CA SER A 43 6.55 -7.64 -5.68
C SER A 43 7.84 -6.92 -5.34
N GLY A 44 8.48 -6.32 -6.35
CA GLY A 44 9.66 -5.47 -6.17
C GLY A 44 9.36 -4.02 -5.82
N TRP A 45 8.09 -3.65 -5.70
CA TRP A 45 7.70 -2.29 -5.35
C TRP A 45 8.10 -1.92 -3.92
N PRO A 46 8.40 -0.64 -3.65
CA PRO A 46 8.60 -0.17 -2.28
C PRO A 46 7.39 -0.52 -1.42
N LYS A 47 7.62 -1.11 -0.25
CA LYS A 47 6.53 -1.59 0.58
C LYS A 47 6.77 -1.35 2.06
N ILE A 48 5.67 -1.23 2.78
CA ILE A 48 5.62 -1.20 4.24
C ILE A 48 4.89 -2.47 4.67
N GLU A 49 5.49 -3.23 5.55
CA GLU A 49 4.85 -4.42 6.09
C GLU A 49 4.23 -4.11 7.44
N VAL A 50 2.96 -4.49 7.60
CA VAL A 50 2.25 -4.43 8.88
C VAL A 50 2.28 -5.81 9.51
N VAL A 51 2.86 -5.92 10.70
CA VAL A 51 2.99 -7.18 11.43
C VAL A 51 2.20 -7.09 12.73
N ARG A 52 1.30 -8.04 12.92
CA ARG A 52 0.53 -8.19 14.17
C ARG A 52 0.98 -9.45 14.88
N SER A 53 1.47 -9.32 16.11
CA SER A 53 2.00 -10.43 16.89
C SER A 53 1.01 -11.59 17.09
N ALA A 54 -0.29 -11.28 17.07
CA ALA A 54 -1.35 -12.29 17.17
C ALA A 54 -1.40 -13.25 15.95
N ILE A 55 -0.82 -12.86 14.81
CA ILE A 55 -0.85 -13.62 13.57
C ILE A 55 0.54 -14.10 13.18
N SER A 56 1.56 -13.25 13.34
CA SER A 56 2.93 -13.55 12.98
C SER A 56 3.88 -12.81 13.93
N ASP A 57 5.02 -13.41 14.22
CA ASP A 57 6.03 -12.78 15.09
C ASP A 57 7.22 -12.21 14.29
N ALA A 58 7.17 -12.27 12.97
CA ALA A 58 8.24 -11.79 12.11
C ALA A 58 7.70 -11.29 10.77
N PRO A 59 8.41 -10.34 10.11
CA PRO A 59 8.09 -9.93 8.75
C PRO A 59 8.23 -11.07 7.75
N VAL A 60 7.35 -11.10 6.75
CA VAL A 60 7.33 -12.12 5.69
C VAL A 60 7.48 -11.52 4.29
N SER A 61 7.41 -10.20 4.13
CA SER A 61 7.54 -9.54 2.84
C SER A 61 9.00 -9.50 2.37
N PHE A 62 9.16 -9.41 1.05
CA PHE A 62 10.49 -9.26 0.45
C PHE A 62 10.98 -7.81 0.60
N GLN A 63 12.05 -7.61 1.36
CA GLN A 63 12.75 -6.34 1.55
C GLN A 63 11.82 -5.13 1.78
N PRO A 64 11.00 -5.12 2.85
CA PRO A 64 10.15 -3.96 3.12
C PRO A 64 11.02 -2.74 3.48
N LEU A 65 10.56 -1.54 3.09
CA LEU A 65 11.21 -0.29 3.49
C LEU A 65 11.07 -0.02 4.97
N ALA A 66 9.95 -0.38 5.54
CA ALA A 66 9.66 -0.23 6.96
C ALA A 66 8.71 -1.32 7.42
N VAL A 67 8.78 -1.62 8.71
CA VAL A 67 7.89 -2.57 9.38
C VAL A 67 7.09 -1.79 10.43
N VAL A 68 5.77 -1.90 10.35
CA VAL A 68 4.83 -1.36 11.34
C VAL A 68 4.26 -2.53 12.11
N GLY A 69 4.39 -2.54 13.41
CA GLY A 69 3.91 -3.69 14.16
C GLY A 69 4.08 -3.57 15.66
N ASP A 70 3.55 -4.57 16.35
CA ASP A 70 3.66 -4.76 17.80
C ASP A 70 4.68 -5.84 18.14
N ILE A 71 5.72 -5.98 17.31
CA ILE A 71 6.82 -6.92 17.50
C ILE A 71 8.12 -6.18 17.84
N PRO A 72 9.10 -6.83 18.50
CA PRO A 72 10.41 -6.25 18.70
C PRO A 72 11.08 -5.92 17.36
N GLY A 73 11.72 -4.75 17.30
CA GLY A 73 12.43 -4.33 16.10
C GLY A 73 11.58 -3.68 15.01
N ALA A 74 10.27 -3.51 15.23
CA ALA A 74 9.44 -2.76 14.30
C ALA A 74 9.87 -1.29 14.25
N ASP A 75 9.84 -0.69 13.06
CA ASP A 75 10.21 0.70 12.88
C ASP A 75 9.15 1.66 13.43
N PHE A 76 7.89 1.25 13.38
CA PHE A 76 6.76 2.03 13.90
C PHE A 76 5.81 1.13 14.67
N ASP A 77 5.21 1.69 15.73
CA ASP A 77 4.14 1.03 16.46
C ASP A 77 2.84 1.00 15.63
N LEU A 78 2.03 -0.04 15.81
CA LEU A 78 0.74 -0.19 15.14
C LEU A 78 -0.19 1.00 15.30
N ASN A 79 -0.08 1.70 16.43
CA ASN A 79 -0.98 2.80 16.78
C ASN A 79 -0.38 4.18 16.51
N ASP A 80 0.87 4.25 16.08
CA ASP A 80 1.53 5.53 15.82
C ASP A 80 1.32 5.98 14.38
N ILE A 81 0.07 6.23 14.04
CA ILE A 81 -0.36 6.64 12.71
C ILE A 81 0.27 7.97 12.28
N PRO A 82 0.36 9.02 13.15
CA PRO A 82 0.99 10.28 12.75
C PRO A 82 2.46 10.12 12.33
N ALA A 83 3.25 9.36 13.06
CA ALA A 83 4.66 9.15 12.73
C ALA A 83 4.80 8.40 11.40
N LEU A 84 3.98 7.39 11.15
CA LEU A 84 3.99 6.65 9.90
C LEU A 84 3.58 7.54 8.72
N ALA A 85 2.54 8.33 8.88
CA ALA A 85 2.08 9.24 7.83
C ALA A 85 3.15 10.27 7.47
N ASP A 86 3.82 10.86 8.45
CA ASP A 86 4.90 11.81 8.24
C ASP A 86 6.09 11.16 7.51
N TRP A 87 6.42 9.92 7.89
CA TRP A 87 7.49 9.19 7.23
C TRP A 87 7.17 8.88 5.77
N ILE A 88 5.94 8.44 5.47
CA ILE A 88 5.49 8.18 4.09
C ILE A 88 5.58 9.47 3.26
N GLU A 89 5.08 10.57 3.78
CA GLU A 89 5.11 11.86 3.09
C GLU A 89 6.54 12.30 2.79
N ALA A 90 7.47 12.08 3.72
CA ALA A 90 8.88 12.38 3.52
C ALA A 90 9.55 11.50 2.45
N GLN A 91 9.04 10.30 2.20
CA GLN A 91 9.56 9.38 1.19
C GLN A 91 9.00 9.63 -0.21
N MET A 92 7.86 10.31 -0.34
CA MET A 92 7.15 10.46 -1.61
C MET A 92 8.01 10.92 -2.79
N PRO A 93 8.92 11.89 -2.65
CA PRO A 93 9.77 12.30 -3.77
C PRO A 93 10.73 11.21 -4.25
N ALA A 94 11.05 10.22 -3.42
CA ALA A 94 11.99 9.15 -3.71
C ALA A 94 11.32 7.83 -4.11
N LEU A 95 10.05 7.72 -3.86
CA LEU A 95 9.25 6.54 -4.22
C LEU A 95 8.71 6.69 -5.64
#